data_0978e5c4794dfa1fe231565701708c5b
#
_entry.id   0978e5c4794dfa1fe231565701708c5b
#
_cell.length_a   1.000
_cell.length_b   1.000
_cell.length_c   1.000
_cell.angle_alpha   90.00
_cell.angle_beta   90.00
_cell.angle_gamma   90.00
#
_symmetry.space_group_name_H-M   'P 1'
#
loop_
_entity.id
_entity.type
_entity.pdbx_description
1 polymer ?
#
loop_
_entity_poly.entity_id
_entity_poly.type
_entity_poly.pdbx_seq_one_letter_code
_entity_poly.pdbx_strand_id
1 'polypeptide(L)'
;MITIGAAFKVINNDIGAHIQGAGVNSRAKYIRDDLEANALFLSNGSESVLLISCDVAGLLPSFVFPVREAIAQATGLPSRSIIVAGTHTHAGPSLIATNRLKPLDTAYMKRLRTWLVELAKEAVSGACRGRIASGLGNAQIGYNRRCCWADGTHTMHGDTKRENFTGLEGPDDPRHLAIFAENANNKPLAVFYNNTTHPTCFYGADFYSADFPGVT
;
A
#
# COMPACT_ATOMS: atom_id res chain seq x y z
N MET A 1 7.83 -27.71 2.54
CA MET A 1 6.97 -27.17 1.46
C MET A 1 5.94 -26.29 2.10
N ILE A 2 5.64 -25.17 1.47
CA ILE A 2 4.60 -24.24 1.93
C ILE A 2 3.43 -24.23 0.95
N THR A 3 2.29 -23.78 1.40
CA THR A 3 1.11 -23.50 0.59
C THR A 3 1.06 -21.99 0.34
N ILE A 4 0.86 -21.61 -0.92
CA ILE A 4 0.92 -20.21 -1.39
C ILE A 4 -0.34 -19.92 -2.17
N GLY A 5 -1.01 -18.81 -1.87
CA GLY A 5 -2.09 -18.27 -2.66
C GLY A 5 -1.86 -16.82 -2.97
N ALA A 6 -2.17 -16.40 -4.17
CA ALA A 6 -2.08 -15.01 -4.61
C ALA A 6 -3.33 -14.63 -5.39
N ALA A 7 -3.81 -13.43 -5.16
CA ALA A 7 -4.93 -12.84 -5.89
C ALA A 7 -4.76 -11.32 -5.96
N PHE A 8 -5.37 -10.68 -6.94
CA PHE A 8 -5.45 -9.23 -7.02
C PHE A 8 -6.85 -8.78 -7.41
N LYS A 9 -7.16 -7.53 -7.10
CA LYS A 9 -8.44 -6.92 -7.45
C LYS A 9 -8.27 -5.44 -7.72
N VAL A 10 -8.83 -4.96 -8.84
CA VAL A 10 -8.92 -3.53 -9.12
C VAL A 10 -9.89 -2.88 -8.12
N ILE A 11 -9.42 -1.82 -7.47
CA ILE A 11 -10.14 -1.12 -6.40
C ILE A 11 -10.36 0.37 -6.72
N ASN A 12 -10.48 0.73 -7.98
CA ASN A 12 -10.73 2.10 -8.40
C ASN A 12 -11.99 2.68 -7.72
N ASN A 13 -11.94 3.97 -7.43
CA ASN A 13 -13.12 4.72 -7.01
C ASN A 13 -13.74 5.48 -8.18
N ASP A 14 -14.92 6.03 -7.96
CA ASP A 14 -15.67 6.78 -8.98
C ASP A 14 -14.91 8.06 -9.36
N ILE A 15 -14.96 8.40 -10.65
CA ILE A 15 -14.45 9.68 -11.15
C ILE A 15 -15.26 10.82 -10.51
N GLY A 16 -14.58 11.90 -10.14
CA GLY A 16 -15.14 13.02 -9.41
C GLY A 16 -15.06 12.90 -7.89
N ALA A 17 -14.69 11.73 -7.35
CA ALA A 17 -14.44 11.56 -5.91
C ALA A 17 -13.12 12.22 -5.48
N HIS A 18 -12.98 12.49 -4.18
CA HIS A 18 -11.81 13.16 -3.62
C HIS A 18 -10.57 12.26 -3.65
N ILE A 19 -9.43 12.87 -3.99
CA ILE A 19 -8.10 12.24 -3.93
C ILE A 19 -7.48 12.53 -2.57
N GLN A 20 -6.97 11.49 -1.91
CA GLN A 20 -6.19 11.62 -0.67
C GLN A 20 -4.79 12.15 -0.98
N GLY A 21 -4.26 13.00 -0.09
CA GLY A 21 -2.89 13.50 -0.20
C GLY A 21 -2.67 14.67 -1.17
N ALA A 22 -3.56 14.87 -2.14
CA ALA A 22 -3.55 16.01 -3.03
C ALA A 22 -4.15 17.27 -2.36
N GLY A 23 -4.11 18.42 -3.01
CA GLY A 23 -4.66 19.70 -2.51
C GLY A 23 -6.10 19.60 -1.97
N VAL A 24 -6.56 20.61 -1.25
CA VAL A 24 -7.78 20.57 -0.41
C VAL A 24 -9.04 20.12 -1.15
N ASN A 25 -9.17 20.38 -2.45
CA ASN A 25 -10.33 20.06 -3.27
C ASN A 25 -10.02 19.18 -4.49
N SER A 26 -8.89 18.47 -4.47
CA SER A 26 -8.52 17.61 -5.60
C SER A 26 -9.51 16.48 -5.77
N ARG A 27 -10.02 16.35 -6.98
CA ARG A 27 -10.94 15.29 -7.41
C ARG A 27 -10.37 14.59 -8.64
N ALA A 28 -10.56 13.28 -8.72
CA ALA A 28 -10.10 12.50 -9.86
C ALA A 28 -10.94 12.84 -11.11
N LYS A 29 -10.28 13.25 -12.17
CA LYS A 29 -10.89 13.47 -13.50
C LYS A 29 -10.83 12.23 -14.39
N TYR A 30 -9.84 11.37 -14.15
CA TYR A 30 -9.66 10.12 -14.88
C TYR A 30 -8.81 9.13 -14.05
N ILE A 31 -8.69 7.91 -14.52
CA ILE A 31 -7.79 6.89 -14.00
C ILE A 31 -6.60 6.83 -14.95
N ARG A 32 -5.41 7.12 -14.47
CA ARG A 32 -4.17 7.01 -15.23
C ARG A 32 -3.70 5.57 -15.30
N ASP A 33 -3.70 4.91 -14.17
CA ASP A 33 -3.43 3.49 -13.98
C ASP A 33 -4.33 2.95 -12.86
N ASP A 34 -4.67 1.67 -12.95
CA ASP A 34 -5.58 1.05 -12.00
C ASP A 34 -4.98 1.03 -10.58
N LEU A 35 -5.83 1.29 -9.61
CA LEU A 35 -5.54 1.03 -8.21
C LEU A 35 -5.88 -0.41 -7.89
N GLU A 36 -4.99 -1.11 -7.24
CA GLU A 36 -5.16 -2.52 -6.92
C GLU A 36 -5.11 -2.80 -5.42
N ALA A 37 -5.74 -3.89 -5.04
CA ALA A 37 -5.47 -4.60 -3.81
C ALA A 37 -4.87 -5.96 -4.18
N ASN A 38 -3.72 -6.27 -3.59
CA ASN A 38 -2.96 -7.48 -3.85
C ASN A 38 -2.87 -8.32 -2.57
N ALA A 39 -3.17 -9.62 -2.65
CA ALA A 39 -3.15 -10.54 -1.52
C ALA A 39 -2.14 -11.65 -1.74
N LEU A 40 -1.33 -11.92 -0.71
CA LEU A 40 -0.42 -13.05 -0.63
C LEU A 40 -0.73 -13.86 0.63
N PHE A 41 -1.18 -15.09 0.44
CA PHE A 41 -1.40 -16.07 1.50
C PHE A 41 -0.24 -17.07 1.54
N LEU A 42 0.30 -17.30 2.74
CA LEU A 42 1.37 -18.26 2.99
C LEU A 42 1.00 -19.16 4.19
N SER A 43 1.23 -20.47 4.07
CA SER A 43 1.02 -21.41 5.17
C SER A 43 2.04 -22.54 5.13
N ASN A 44 2.55 -22.91 6.30
CA ASN A 44 3.39 -24.12 6.49
C ASN A 44 2.61 -25.32 7.04
N GLY A 45 1.29 -25.17 7.18
CA GLY A 45 0.39 -26.18 7.73
C GLY A 45 0.08 -25.99 9.22
N SER A 46 0.98 -25.43 10.01
CA SER A 46 0.74 -25.07 11.43
C SER A 46 0.46 -23.59 11.62
N GLU A 47 1.14 -22.74 10.85
CA GLU A 47 1.00 -21.29 10.89
C GLU A 47 0.63 -20.76 9.50
N SER A 48 -0.08 -19.66 9.48
CA SER A 48 -0.45 -18.99 8.24
C SER A 48 -0.44 -17.46 8.41
N VAL A 49 -0.19 -16.78 7.31
CA VAL A 49 -0.28 -15.32 7.19
C VAL A 49 -0.96 -14.94 5.89
N LEU A 50 -1.79 -13.92 5.94
CA LEU A 50 -2.38 -13.26 4.78
C LEU A 50 -1.94 -11.80 4.78
N LEU A 51 -1.19 -11.41 3.75
CA LEU A 51 -0.73 -10.05 3.52
C LEU A 51 -1.59 -9.43 2.43
N ILE A 52 -2.19 -8.27 2.70
CA ILE A 52 -2.97 -7.51 1.72
C ILE A 52 -2.38 -6.11 1.63
N SER A 53 -1.95 -5.74 0.43
CA SER A 53 -1.52 -4.39 0.07
C SER A 53 -2.61 -3.72 -0.75
N CYS A 54 -2.91 -2.45 -0.48
CA CYS A 54 -3.93 -1.67 -1.19
C CYS A 54 -3.33 -0.36 -1.69
N ASP A 55 -3.63 0.05 -2.91
CA ASP A 55 -3.20 1.34 -3.47
C ASP A 55 -4.05 2.50 -2.94
N VAL A 56 -3.86 2.78 -1.67
CA VAL A 56 -4.48 3.88 -0.93
C VAL A 56 -3.46 4.55 -0.03
N ALA A 57 -3.69 5.83 0.29
CA ALA A 57 -2.76 6.61 1.11
C ALA A 57 -2.64 6.11 2.56
N GLY A 58 -3.64 5.40 3.06
CA GLY A 58 -3.60 4.81 4.39
C GLY A 58 -4.96 4.30 4.81
N LEU A 59 -4.94 3.47 5.84
CA LEU A 59 -6.11 2.80 6.39
C LEU A 59 -6.13 3.00 7.91
N LEU A 60 -7.22 3.55 8.43
CA LEU A 60 -7.39 3.77 9.86
C LEU A 60 -7.69 2.44 10.58
N PRO A 61 -7.29 2.28 11.86
CA PRO A 61 -7.64 1.11 12.67
C PRO A 61 -9.14 0.81 12.72
N SER A 62 -9.98 1.86 12.73
CA SER A 62 -11.44 1.75 12.69
C SER A 62 -11.98 1.10 11.40
N PHE A 63 -11.22 1.11 10.32
CA PHE A 63 -11.51 0.36 9.10
C PHE A 63 -10.86 -1.01 9.11
N VAL A 64 -9.57 -1.08 9.46
CA VAL A 64 -8.75 -2.30 9.35
C VAL A 64 -9.26 -3.41 10.29
N PHE A 65 -9.59 -3.10 11.56
CA PHE A 65 -10.01 -4.12 12.49
C PHE A 65 -11.30 -4.83 12.07
N PRO A 66 -12.40 -4.12 11.71
CA PRO A 66 -13.60 -4.78 11.19
C PRO A 66 -13.39 -5.56 9.88
N VAL A 67 -12.46 -5.11 9.02
CA VAL A 67 -12.09 -5.83 7.79
C VAL A 67 -11.40 -7.15 8.13
N ARG A 68 -10.41 -7.12 9.03
CA ARG A 68 -9.69 -8.34 9.47
C ARG A 68 -10.64 -9.37 10.09
N GLU A 69 -11.59 -8.94 10.92
CA GLU A 69 -12.60 -9.83 11.50
C GLU A 69 -13.51 -10.43 10.42
N ALA A 70 -13.93 -9.64 9.42
CA ALA A 70 -14.74 -10.15 8.32
C ALA A 70 -13.98 -11.15 7.45
N ILE A 71 -12.68 -10.90 7.19
CA ILE A 71 -11.80 -11.83 6.48
C ILE A 71 -11.61 -13.11 7.31
N ALA A 72 -11.37 -13.00 8.62
CA ALA A 72 -11.21 -14.14 9.51
C ALA A 72 -12.45 -15.05 9.49
N GLN A 73 -13.66 -14.46 9.57
CA GLN A 73 -14.91 -15.19 9.46
C GLN A 73 -15.09 -15.88 8.10
N ALA A 74 -14.67 -15.21 7.01
CA ALA A 74 -14.86 -15.71 5.65
C ALA A 74 -13.84 -16.79 5.24
N THR A 75 -12.65 -16.79 5.85
CA THR A 75 -11.53 -17.68 5.46
C THR A 75 -11.16 -18.72 6.51
N GLY A 76 -11.63 -18.57 7.75
CA GLY A 76 -11.21 -19.40 8.88
C GLY A 76 -9.83 -19.05 9.45
N LEU A 77 -9.13 -18.04 8.91
CA LEU A 77 -7.83 -17.61 9.40
C LEU A 77 -7.98 -16.84 10.72
N PRO A 78 -7.04 -16.97 11.67
CA PRO A 78 -7.01 -16.11 12.84
C PRO A 78 -6.83 -14.64 12.42
N SER A 79 -7.62 -13.73 12.99
CA SER A 79 -7.54 -12.28 12.68
C SER A 79 -6.12 -11.72 12.89
N ARG A 80 -5.36 -12.26 13.87
CA ARG A 80 -3.95 -11.88 14.11
C ARG A 80 -3.01 -12.23 12.95
N SER A 81 -3.37 -13.19 12.11
CA SER A 81 -2.58 -13.63 10.95
C SER A 81 -2.88 -12.81 9.68
N ILE A 82 -3.74 -11.80 9.76
CA ILE A 82 -4.17 -10.99 8.62
C ILE A 82 -3.58 -9.59 8.77
N ILE A 83 -2.81 -9.18 7.76
CA ILE A 83 -2.22 -7.83 7.66
C ILE A 83 -2.85 -7.13 6.47
N VAL A 84 -3.35 -5.91 6.68
CA VAL A 84 -3.89 -5.05 5.62
C VAL A 84 -3.18 -3.70 5.71
N ALA A 85 -2.50 -3.32 4.64
CA ALA A 85 -1.70 -2.11 4.56
C ALA A 85 -2.00 -1.31 3.29
N GLY A 86 -1.75 0.00 3.33
CA GLY A 86 -1.76 0.86 2.16
C GLY A 86 -0.36 1.05 1.59
N THR A 87 -0.21 1.14 0.27
CA THR A 87 1.04 1.51 -0.40
C THR A 87 1.42 2.97 -0.17
N HIS A 88 0.49 3.75 0.33
CA HIS A 88 0.61 5.18 0.62
C HIS A 88 0.65 6.06 -0.63
N THR A 89 0.08 5.63 -1.77
CA THR A 89 -0.08 6.53 -2.92
C THR A 89 -0.86 7.79 -2.53
N HIS A 90 -0.37 8.94 -2.96
CA HIS A 90 -1.05 10.22 -2.78
C HIS A 90 -1.99 10.59 -3.95
N ALA A 91 -2.21 9.66 -4.87
CA ALA A 91 -3.16 9.77 -5.97
C ALA A 91 -4.27 8.71 -5.90
N GLY A 92 -4.64 8.29 -4.69
CA GLY A 92 -5.72 7.32 -4.41
C GLY A 92 -6.94 7.94 -3.73
N PRO A 93 -7.99 7.14 -3.45
CA PRO A 93 -9.23 7.59 -2.81
C PRO A 93 -9.05 8.13 -1.39
N SER A 94 -9.94 9.02 -0.97
CA SER A 94 -9.91 9.63 0.37
C SER A 94 -10.51 8.70 1.42
N LEU A 95 -9.64 8.00 2.17
CA LEU A 95 -9.98 7.07 3.26
C LEU A 95 -9.62 7.61 4.65
N ILE A 96 -9.00 8.79 4.72
CA ILE A 96 -8.63 9.45 5.97
C ILE A 96 -9.19 10.87 5.94
N ALA A 97 -10.02 11.21 6.93
CA ALA A 97 -10.49 12.58 7.09
C ALA A 97 -9.33 13.47 7.57
N THR A 98 -8.72 14.23 6.67
CA THR A 98 -7.64 15.16 7.01
C THR A 98 -8.13 16.53 7.42
N ASN A 99 -9.33 16.92 6.98
CA ASN A 99 -10.02 18.14 7.38
C ASN A 99 -11.50 18.08 6.95
N ARG A 100 -12.28 19.13 7.27
CA ARG A 100 -13.71 19.22 6.90
C ARG A 100 -13.97 19.26 5.40
N LEU A 101 -12.99 19.58 4.58
CA LEU A 101 -13.10 19.72 3.13
C LEU A 101 -12.84 18.41 2.38
N LYS A 102 -12.28 17.39 3.07
CA LYS A 102 -12.12 16.03 2.54
C LYS A 102 -12.82 15.04 3.48
N PRO A 103 -14.12 14.88 3.31
CA PRO A 103 -14.87 13.89 4.09
C PRO A 103 -14.40 12.47 3.72
N LEU A 104 -14.62 11.54 4.64
CA LEU A 104 -14.45 10.11 4.37
C LEU A 104 -15.41 9.69 3.28
N ASP A 105 -14.91 8.97 2.28
CA ASP A 105 -15.76 8.28 1.30
C ASP A 105 -16.28 6.97 1.88
N THR A 106 -17.35 7.07 2.66
CA THR A 106 -17.95 5.91 3.34
C THR A 106 -18.55 4.90 2.38
N ALA A 107 -19.00 5.33 1.20
CA ALA A 107 -19.53 4.44 0.15
C ALA A 107 -18.40 3.59 -0.43
N TYR A 108 -17.30 4.22 -0.77
CA TYR A 108 -16.11 3.50 -1.24
C TYR A 108 -15.54 2.57 -0.16
N MET A 109 -15.47 3.01 1.10
CA MET A 109 -15.01 2.17 2.21
C MET A 109 -15.83 0.88 2.35
N LYS A 110 -17.16 0.95 2.14
CA LYS A 110 -18.01 -0.25 2.14
C LYS A 110 -17.68 -1.18 0.98
N ARG A 111 -17.50 -0.65 -0.24
CA ARG A 111 -17.08 -1.43 -1.40
C ARG A 111 -15.73 -2.07 -1.19
N LEU A 112 -14.74 -1.28 -0.73
CA LEU A 112 -13.40 -1.76 -0.45
C LEU A 112 -13.41 -2.92 0.55
N ARG A 113 -14.17 -2.81 1.65
CA ARG A 113 -14.31 -3.90 2.62
C ARG A 113 -14.80 -5.18 1.95
N THR A 114 -15.84 -5.12 1.11
CA THR A 114 -16.37 -6.28 0.39
C THR A 114 -15.30 -6.89 -0.52
N TRP A 115 -14.63 -6.05 -1.31
CA TRP A 115 -13.56 -6.48 -2.20
C TRP A 115 -12.40 -7.15 -1.49
N LEU A 116 -11.98 -6.63 -0.32
CA LEU A 116 -10.89 -7.23 0.45
C LEU A 116 -11.27 -8.60 1.03
N VAL A 117 -12.54 -8.80 1.41
CA VAL A 117 -13.03 -10.12 1.86
C VAL A 117 -13.07 -11.12 0.68
N GLU A 118 -13.56 -10.71 -0.48
CA GLU A 118 -13.56 -11.52 -1.70
C GLU A 118 -12.14 -11.90 -2.12
N LEU A 119 -11.25 -10.92 -2.17
CA LEU A 119 -9.83 -11.08 -2.50
C LEU A 119 -9.13 -12.09 -1.56
N ALA A 120 -9.38 -11.97 -0.26
CA ALA A 120 -8.84 -12.86 0.74
C ALA A 120 -9.33 -14.32 0.54
N LYS A 121 -10.62 -14.50 0.25
CA LYS A 121 -11.20 -15.81 -0.07
C LYS A 121 -10.54 -16.42 -1.31
N GLU A 122 -10.36 -15.62 -2.36
CA GLU A 122 -9.74 -16.05 -3.60
C GLU A 122 -8.28 -16.48 -3.36
N ALA A 123 -7.49 -15.68 -2.66
CA ALA A 123 -6.11 -16.03 -2.34
C ALA A 123 -6.01 -17.33 -1.51
N VAL A 124 -6.88 -17.50 -0.50
CA VAL A 124 -6.85 -18.68 0.36
C VAL A 124 -7.36 -19.94 -0.37
N SER A 125 -8.46 -19.83 -1.11
CA SER A 125 -9.05 -20.99 -1.82
C SER A 125 -8.24 -21.43 -3.05
N GLY A 126 -7.56 -20.48 -3.70
CA GLY A 126 -6.66 -20.76 -4.84
C GLY A 126 -5.27 -21.20 -4.45
N ALA A 127 -4.99 -21.38 -3.15
CA ALA A 127 -3.65 -21.69 -2.68
C ALA A 127 -3.19 -23.09 -3.11
N CYS A 128 -1.94 -23.19 -3.53
CA CYS A 128 -1.29 -24.40 -4.00
C CYS A 128 0.08 -24.60 -3.35
N ARG A 129 0.66 -25.79 -3.52
CA ARG A 129 2.03 -26.06 -3.06
C ARG A 129 3.04 -25.23 -3.83
N GLY A 130 4.03 -24.73 -3.11
CA GLY A 130 5.07 -23.91 -3.70
C GLY A 130 6.27 -23.72 -2.79
N ARG A 131 7.08 -22.75 -3.16
CA ARG A 131 8.26 -22.34 -2.42
C ARG A 131 8.38 -20.81 -2.46
N ILE A 132 9.07 -20.27 -1.46
CA ILE A 132 9.44 -18.86 -1.40
C ILE A 132 10.96 -18.74 -1.35
N ALA A 133 11.45 -17.66 -1.90
CA ALA A 133 12.80 -17.17 -1.72
C ALA A 133 12.73 -15.72 -1.25
N SER A 134 13.68 -15.30 -0.45
CA SER A 134 13.80 -13.89 -0.05
C SER A 134 15.16 -13.35 -0.43
N GLY A 135 15.21 -12.08 -0.76
CA GLY A 135 16.42 -11.35 -1.09
C GLY A 135 16.39 -9.95 -0.49
N LEU A 136 17.57 -9.45 -0.17
CA LEU A 136 17.78 -8.07 0.26
C LEU A 136 18.74 -7.41 -0.72
N GLY A 137 18.29 -6.35 -1.36
CA GLY A 137 19.07 -5.49 -2.24
C GLY A 137 19.09 -4.05 -1.75
N ASN A 138 19.71 -3.18 -2.52
CA ASN A 138 19.70 -1.74 -2.31
C ASN A 138 19.17 -1.05 -3.56
N ALA A 139 18.18 -0.16 -3.37
CA ALA A 139 17.62 0.69 -4.40
C ALA A 139 17.36 2.09 -3.82
N GLN A 140 18.15 3.07 -4.26
CA GLN A 140 17.94 4.47 -3.85
C GLN A 140 16.80 5.07 -4.69
N ILE A 141 15.56 4.84 -4.25
CA ILE A 141 14.34 5.34 -4.91
C ILE A 141 13.96 6.73 -4.39
N GLY A 142 14.14 6.96 -3.10
CA GLY A 142 13.80 8.23 -2.44
C GLY A 142 14.88 8.70 -1.47
N TYR A 143 14.68 9.90 -0.94
CA TYR A 143 15.60 10.55 -0.01
C TYR A 143 14.85 11.07 1.21
N ASN A 144 15.56 11.23 2.34
CA ASN A 144 15.03 11.96 3.47
C ASN A 144 14.70 13.39 3.01
N ARG A 145 13.50 13.85 3.33
CA ARG A 145 13.01 15.16 2.87
C ARG A 145 13.04 16.24 3.94
N ARG A 146 13.34 15.89 5.20
CA ARG A 146 13.38 16.85 6.28
C ARG A 146 14.66 17.69 6.19
N CYS A 147 14.48 18.99 5.96
CA CYS A 147 15.57 19.93 5.80
C CYS A 147 15.98 20.52 7.16
N CYS A 148 17.29 20.60 7.38
CA CYS A 148 17.90 21.32 8.50
C CYS A 148 18.40 22.68 8.02
N TRP A 149 18.22 23.71 8.86
CA TRP A 149 18.58 25.08 8.55
C TRP A 149 19.63 25.61 9.55
N ALA A 150 20.42 26.61 9.14
CA ALA A 150 21.50 27.18 9.96
C ALA A 150 21.03 27.84 11.27
N ASP A 151 19.76 28.21 11.35
CA ASP A 151 19.13 28.73 12.57
C ASP A 151 18.70 27.64 13.57
N GLY A 152 19.01 26.37 13.29
CA GLY A 152 18.64 25.21 14.09
C GLY A 152 17.19 24.74 13.89
N THR A 153 16.45 25.35 12.98
CA THR A 153 15.08 24.89 12.65
C THR A 153 15.09 23.71 11.68
N HIS A 154 14.00 22.94 11.68
CA HIS A 154 13.78 21.80 10.79
C HIS A 154 12.43 21.94 10.11
N THR A 155 12.37 21.70 8.81
CA THR A 155 11.13 21.69 8.06
C THR A 155 10.89 20.37 7.37
N MET A 156 9.63 20.01 7.16
CA MET A 156 9.25 18.75 6.50
C MET A 156 9.82 18.65 5.08
N HIS A 157 10.00 19.76 4.40
CA HIS A 157 10.60 19.92 3.09
C HIS A 157 10.98 21.37 2.90
N GLY A 158 11.84 21.67 1.94
CA GLY A 158 12.27 23.02 1.62
C GLY A 158 13.14 23.06 0.38
N ASP A 159 13.50 24.28 -0.04
CA ASP A 159 14.43 24.48 -1.15
C ASP A 159 15.87 24.30 -0.66
N THR A 160 16.48 23.20 -1.04
CA THR A 160 17.86 22.84 -0.65
C THR A 160 18.95 23.71 -1.33
N LYS A 161 18.55 24.66 -2.21
CA LYS A 161 19.45 25.64 -2.81
C LYS A 161 19.59 26.89 -1.98
N ARG A 162 18.81 27.04 -0.90
CA ARG A 162 18.90 28.21 -0.02
C ARG A 162 20.23 28.23 0.73
N GLU A 163 20.83 29.40 0.89
CA GLU A 163 22.14 29.57 1.55
C GLU A 163 22.17 29.07 3.00
N ASN A 164 21.03 29.11 3.69
CA ASN A 164 20.92 28.62 5.06
C ASN A 164 20.60 27.12 5.17
N PHE A 165 20.57 26.37 4.08
CA PHE A 165 20.41 24.90 4.12
C PHE A 165 21.69 24.25 4.62
N THR A 166 21.60 23.42 5.65
CA THR A 166 22.77 22.75 6.27
C THR A 166 22.82 21.25 6.02
N GLY A 167 21.69 20.65 5.61
CA GLY A 167 21.64 19.21 5.33
C GLY A 167 20.25 18.63 5.48
N LEU A 168 20.16 17.32 5.29
CA LEU A 168 18.96 16.54 5.57
C LEU A 168 19.06 15.93 6.97
N GLU A 169 17.92 15.82 7.69
CA GLU A 169 17.88 15.50 9.12
C GLU A 169 18.35 14.08 9.45
N GLY A 170 18.19 13.16 8.58
CA GLY A 170 18.51 11.76 8.89
C GLY A 170 19.02 10.98 7.69
N PRO A 171 19.43 9.73 7.95
CA PRO A 171 19.85 8.83 6.87
C PRO A 171 18.66 8.41 6.01
N ASP A 172 18.98 7.98 4.80
CA ASP A 172 18.08 7.20 3.96
C ASP A 172 18.22 5.71 4.28
N ASP A 173 17.18 4.95 4.01
CA ASP A 173 17.25 3.49 4.03
C ASP A 173 17.04 2.95 2.60
N PRO A 174 18.11 2.63 1.87
CA PRO A 174 18.03 2.15 0.50
C PRO A 174 17.68 0.67 0.40
N ARG A 175 17.48 -0.02 1.52
CA ARG A 175 17.21 -1.46 1.51
C ARG A 175 15.89 -1.75 0.80
N HIS A 176 15.95 -2.76 -0.03
CA HIS A 176 14.81 -3.28 -0.76
C HIS A 176 14.71 -4.77 -0.47
N LEU A 177 13.75 -5.13 0.40
CA LEU A 177 13.46 -6.53 0.70
C LEU A 177 12.44 -7.05 -0.30
N ALA A 178 12.67 -8.23 -0.84
CA ALA A 178 11.71 -8.93 -1.67
C ALA A 178 11.51 -10.38 -1.20
N ILE A 179 10.27 -10.85 -1.26
CA ILE A 179 9.89 -12.27 -1.13
C ILE A 179 9.28 -12.67 -2.47
N PHE A 180 9.93 -13.60 -3.13
CA PHE A 180 9.47 -14.20 -4.37
C PHE A 180 8.75 -15.51 -4.08
N ALA A 181 7.55 -15.68 -4.60
CA ALA A 181 6.71 -16.83 -4.40
C ALA A 181 6.40 -17.52 -5.73
N GLU A 182 6.58 -18.84 -5.81
CA GLU A 182 6.29 -19.64 -6.99
C GLU A 182 5.63 -20.95 -6.63
N ASN A 183 4.87 -21.53 -7.57
CA ASN A 183 4.25 -22.84 -7.37
C ASN A 183 5.26 -23.99 -7.59
N ALA A 184 4.81 -25.22 -7.36
CA ALA A 184 5.63 -26.42 -7.51
C ALA A 184 6.18 -26.64 -8.93
N ASN A 185 5.61 -25.99 -9.94
CA ASN A 185 6.04 -26.03 -11.33
C ASN A 185 6.94 -24.86 -11.73
N ASN A 186 7.49 -24.12 -10.76
CA ASN A 186 8.35 -22.94 -10.94
C ASN A 186 7.64 -21.75 -11.64
N LYS A 187 6.30 -21.73 -11.62
CA LYS A 187 5.56 -20.59 -12.15
C LYS A 187 5.48 -19.52 -11.07
N PRO A 188 5.92 -18.28 -11.34
CA PRO A 188 5.74 -17.15 -10.43
C PRO A 188 4.27 -16.96 -10.05
N LEU A 189 4.00 -16.72 -8.78
CA LEU A 189 2.68 -16.42 -8.24
C LEU A 189 2.60 -14.98 -7.74
N ALA A 190 3.62 -14.53 -7.01
CA ALA A 190 3.65 -13.17 -6.46
C ALA A 190 5.08 -12.75 -6.11
N VAL A 191 5.30 -11.46 -6.09
CA VAL A 191 6.43 -10.81 -5.43
C VAL A 191 5.87 -9.87 -4.38
N PHE A 192 6.29 -10.05 -3.13
CA PHE A 192 6.06 -9.07 -2.07
C PHE A 192 7.37 -8.33 -1.85
N TYR A 193 7.32 -6.99 -1.96
CA TYR A 193 8.49 -6.17 -1.69
C TYR A 193 8.20 -5.10 -0.64
N ASN A 194 9.24 -4.64 0.02
CA ASN A 194 9.19 -3.52 0.96
C ASN A 194 10.32 -2.54 0.67
N ASN A 195 9.97 -1.27 0.61
CA ASN A 195 10.88 -0.15 0.44
C ASN A 195 10.39 1.04 1.26
N THR A 196 11.29 1.89 1.73
CA THR A 196 10.98 3.02 2.63
C THR A 196 10.55 4.29 1.89
N THR A 197 10.51 4.28 0.57
CA THR A 197 10.22 5.47 -0.24
C THR A 197 8.76 5.90 -0.15
N HIS A 198 8.55 7.20 0.04
CA HIS A 198 7.22 7.83 0.07
C HIS A 198 6.68 8.00 -1.35
N PRO A 199 5.55 7.35 -1.75
CA PRO A 199 5.02 7.40 -3.12
C PRO A 199 4.26 8.71 -3.36
N THR A 200 4.98 9.72 -3.78
CA THR A 200 4.49 11.08 -4.02
C THR A 200 4.87 11.63 -5.39
N CYS A 201 5.18 10.76 -6.36
CA CYS A 201 5.49 11.18 -7.73
C CYS A 201 4.33 11.97 -8.36
N PHE A 202 3.11 11.64 -7.98
CA PHE A 202 1.88 12.28 -8.48
C PHE A 202 1.16 13.11 -7.41
N TYR A 203 1.89 13.63 -6.41
CA TYR A 203 1.30 14.55 -5.44
C TYR A 203 0.67 15.76 -6.13
N GLY A 204 -0.59 16.05 -5.83
CA GLY A 204 -1.33 17.17 -6.43
C GLY A 204 -1.98 16.87 -7.79
N ALA A 205 -1.88 15.65 -8.28
CA ALA A 205 -2.55 15.22 -9.51
C ALA A 205 -4.09 15.29 -9.38
N ASP A 206 -4.76 15.33 -10.53
CA ASP A 206 -6.22 15.26 -10.67
C ASP A 206 -6.69 13.94 -11.29
N PHE A 207 -5.94 12.87 -11.06
CA PHE A 207 -6.21 11.52 -11.53
C PHE A 207 -5.89 10.47 -10.45
N TYR A 208 -6.42 9.25 -10.60
CA TYR A 208 -5.99 8.11 -9.79
C TYR A 208 -4.77 7.45 -10.39
N SER A 209 -3.83 7.06 -9.51
CA SER A 209 -2.64 6.29 -9.84
C SER A 209 -2.12 5.54 -8.61
N ALA A 210 -1.65 4.32 -8.82
CA ALA A 210 -0.92 3.55 -7.81
C ALA A 210 0.50 4.09 -7.54
N ASP A 211 0.93 5.14 -8.27
CA ASP A 211 2.26 5.75 -8.18
C ASP A 211 3.37 4.73 -8.52
N PHE A 212 4.62 4.94 -8.05
CA PHE A 212 5.68 3.98 -8.35
C PHE A 212 5.42 2.56 -7.81
N PRO A 213 4.72 2.34 -6.67
CA PRO A 213 4.41 0.98 -6.23
C PRO A 213 3.61 0.16 -7.25
N GLY A 214 2.72 0.80 -8.01
CA GLY A 214 1.95 0.13 -9.05
C GLY A 214 2.72 -0.18 -10.33
N VAL A 215 3.90 0.42 -10.50
CA VAL A 215 4.79 0.18 -11.65
C VAL A 215 5.81 -0.91 -11.34
N THR A 216 6.08 -1.17 -10.06
CA THR A 216 7.07 -2.14 -9.59
C THR A 216 6.52 -3.54 -9.62
#